data_7d17d739e070ae6414ce4577a5cd086a
#
_entry.id   7d17d739e070ae6414ce4577a5cd086a
#
_cell.length_a   1.000
_cell.length_b   1.000
_cell.length_c   1.000
_cell.angle_alpha   90.00
_cell.angle_beta   90.00
_cell.angle_gamma   90.00
#
_symmetry.space_group_name_H-M   'P 1'
#
loop_
_entity.id
_entity.type
_entity.pdbx_description
1 polymer ?
#
loop_
_entity_poly.entity_id
_entity_poly.type
_entity_poly.pdbx_seq_one_letter_code
_entity_poly.pdbx_strand_id
1 'polypeptide(L)'
;MIPRLMKAMVLEGHGGIDKLRYRDVPVPSPGAGQVLVQVTATAKNNTDRKAREGLYPTKKGERTSFQMGGKPTLTFPRIQGADIVGRVVAAGEGVSEARIGERGLLDFNLYADR
;
A
#
# COMPACT_ATOMS: atom_id res chain seq x y z
N MET A 1 8.54 -4.01 19.92
CA MET A 1 7.25 -4.73 19.87
C MET A 1 6.37 -4.12 18.78
N ILE A 2 5.74 -4.96 17.98
CA ILE A 2 4.84 -4.51 16.92
C ILE A 2 3.45 -4.31 17.53
N PRO A 3 2.85 -3.10 17.43
CA PRO A 3 1.51 -2.88 17.96
C PRO A 3 0.46 -3.64 17.15
N ARG A 4 -0.69 -3.88 17.78
CA ARG A 4 -1.82 -4.54 17.10
C ARG A 4 -2.55 -3.60 16.14
N LEU A 5 -2.64 -2.32 16.49
CA LEU A 5 -3.30 -1.29 15.71
C LEU A 5 -2.32 -0.19 15.30
N MET A 6 -2.59 0.45 14.19
CA MET A 6 -1.85 1.60 13.69
C MET A 6 -2.81 2.67 13.16
N LYS A 7 -2.34 3.91 13.11
CA LYS A 7 -3.06 4.97 12.41
C LYS A 7 -2.80 4.88 10.91
N ALA A 8 -3.85 5.07 10.13
CA ALA A 8 -3.73 5.09 8.68
C ALA A 8 -4.73 6.04 8.05
N MET A 9 -4.35 6.61 6.92
CA MET A 9 -5.25 7.37 6.07
C MET A 9 -5.90 6.39 5.08
N VAL A 10 -7.18 6.11 5.29
CA VAL A 10 -7.92 5.11 4.52
C VAL A 10 -8.78 5.79 3.47
N LEU A 11 -8.64 5.35 2.22
CA LEU A 11 -9.50 5.78 1.13
C LEU A 11 -10.71 4.84 1.04
N GLU A 12 -11.90 5.40 1.25
CA GLU A 12 -13.15 4.63 1.32
C GLU A 12 -13.81 4.42 -0.06
N GLY A 13 -13.45 5.23 -1.04
CA GLY A 13 -14.02 5.18 -2.37
C GLY A 13 -13.53 6.32 -3.24
N HIS A 14 -14.02 6.42 -4.45
CA HIS A 14 -13.73 7.55 -5.33
C HIS A 14 -14.46 8.81 -4.86
N GLY A 15 -13.82 9.96 -5.05
CA GLY A 15 -14.44 11.26 -4.77
C GLY A 15 -13.45 12.30 -4.27
N GLY A 16 -13.96 13.22 -3.47
CA GLY A 16 -13.18 14.31 -2.89
C GLY A 16 -12.38 13.87 -1.66
N ILE A 17 -11.80 14.84 -1.00
CA ILE A 17 -11.00 14.62 0.23
C ILE A 17 -11.82 13.97 1.34
N ASP A 18 -13.13 14.17 1.34
CA ASP A 18 -14.06 13.55 2.29
C ASP A 18 -14.05 12.03 2.27
N LYS A 19 -13.50 11.42 1.20
CA LYS A 19 -13.34 9.96 1.09
C LYS A 19 -12.11 9.44 1.82
N LEU A 20 -11.25 10.33 2.30
CA LEU A 20 -10.09 9.97 3.11
C LEU A 20 -10.46 10.01 4.59
N ARG A 21 -10.20 8.90 5.30
CA ARG A 21 -10.51 8.75 6.73
C ARG A 21 -9.23 8.40 7.49
N TYR A 22 -8.88 9.23 8.47
CA TYR A 22 -7.77 8.95 9.39
C TYR A 22 -8.30 8.13 10.56
N ARG A 23 -7.91 6.88 10.64
CA ARG A 23 -8.46 5.96 11.63
C ARG A 23 -7.48 4.86 12.03
N ASP A 24 -7.83 4.13 13.10
CA ASP A 24 -7.10 2.96 13.52
C ASP A 24 -7.44 1.77 12.61
N VAL A 25 -6.41 1.04 12.21
CA VAL A 25 -6.54 -0.18 11.43
C VAL A 25 -5.60 -1.24 12.00
N PRO A 26 -5.89 -2.53 11.79
CA PRO A 26 -4.96 -3.58 12.21
C PRO A 26 -3.62 -3.43 11.49
N VAL A 27 -2.53 -3.65 12.22
CA VAL A 27 -1.20 -3.80 11.61
C VAL A 27 -1.21 -5.11 10.83
N PRO A 28 -0.81 -5.11 9.54
CA PRO A 28 -0.79 -6.35 8.76
C PRO A 28 0.30 -7.31 9.24
N SER A 29 0.15 -8.57 8.90
CA SER A 29 1.18 -9.58 9.12
C SER A 29 1.82 -9.94 7.78
N PRO A 30 3.15 -10.12 7.74
CA PRO A 30 3.80 -10.52 6.49
C PRO A 30 3.44 -11.96 6.14
N GLY A 31 3.03 -12.18 4.89
CA GLY A 31 2.83 -13.52 4.35
C GLY A 31 4.16 -14.20 3.96
N ALA A 32 4.06 -15.39 3.39
CA ALA A 32 5.25 -16.12 2.91
C ALA A 32 5.99 -15.28 1.87
N GLY A 33 7.31 -15.19 2.02
CA GLY A 33 8.16 -14.40 1.13
C GLY A 33 8.07 -12.89 1.32
N GLN A 34 7.35 -12.42 2.32
CA GLN A 34 7.12 -11.00 2.58
C GLN A 34 7.81 -10.53 3.85
N VAL A 35 8.02 -9.23 3.92
CA VAL A 35 8.46 -8.55 5.15
C VAL A 35 7.42 -7.50 5.54
N LEU A 36 7.36 -7.21 6.84
CA LEU A 36 6.59 -6.08 7.36
C LEU A 36 7.53 -4.89 7.51
N VAL A 37 7.19 -3.78 6.92
CA VAL A 37 8.00 -2.56 6.96
C VAL A 37 7.29 -1.51 7.79
N GLN A 38 7.98 -0.99 8.79
CA GLN A 38 7.53 0.21 9.51
C GLN A 38 7.93 1.43 8.70
N VAL A 39 6.94 2.16 8.20
CA VAL A 39 7.16 3.34 7.36
C VAL A 39 7.74 4.47 8.20
N THR A 40 8.87 5.02 7.75
CA THR A 40 9.53 6.16 8.40
C THR A 40 9.42 7.44 7.60
N ALA A 41 9.22 7.32 6.29
CA ALA A 41 8.99 8.46 5.41
C ALA A 41 8.16 8.05 4.19
N THR A 42 7.34 8.96 3.73
CA THR A 42 6.53 8.76 2.53
C THR A 42 6.36 10.11 1.84
N ALA A 43 6.00 10.10 0.56
CA ALA A 43 5.78 11.31 -0.20
C ALA A 43 4.44 11.24 -0.94
N LYS A 44 3.82 12.38 -1.12
CA LYS A 44 2.63 12.49 -1.96
C LYS A 44 3.02 12.38 -3.43
N ASN A 45 2.12 11.80 -4.22
CA ASN A 45 2.29 11.69 -5.65
C ASN A 45 0.95 11.97 -6.35
N ASN A 46 1.00 12.45 -7.58
CA ASN A 46 -0.22 12.68 -8.38
C ASN A 46 -1.05 11.42 -8.54
N THR A 47 -0.44 10.24 -8.49
CA THR A 47 -1.16 8.96 -8.56
C THR A 47 -2.15 8.81 -7.40
N ASP A 48 -1.85 9.35 -6.23
CA ASP A 48 -2.74 9.28 -5.07
C ASP A 48 -4.04 10.05 -5.34
N ARG A 49 -3.92 11.25 -5.92
CA ARG A 49 -5.07 12.06 -6.31
C ARG A 49 -5.85 11.42 -7.46
N LYS A 50 -5.15 10.94 -8.48
CA LYS A 50 -5.77 10.30 -9.64
C LYS A 50 -6.53 9.03 -9.25
N ALA A 51 -5.97 8.23 -8.34
CA ALA A 51 -6.66 7.05 -7.83
C ALA A 51 -7.95 7.43 -7.09
N ARG A 52 -7.89 8.46 -6.25
CA ARG A 52 -9.06 8.95 -5.52
C ARG A 52 -10.12 9.51 -6.46
N GLU A 53 -9.72 10.19 -7.52
CA GLU A 53 -10.64 10.80 -8.50
C GLU A 53 -11.21 9.80 -9.52
N GLY A 54 -10.77 8.54 -9.48
CA GLY A 54 -11.33 7.51 -10.35
C GLY A 54 -10.67 7.36 -11.70
N LEU A 55 -9.41 7.76 -11.84
CA LEU A 55 -8.69 7.68 -13.11
C LEU A 55 -8.02 6.32 -13.34
N TYR A 56 -8.13 5.40 -12.40
CA TYR A 56 -7.60 4.03 -12.52
C TYR A 56 -8.74 3.02 -12.48
N PRO A 57 -8.59 1.84 -13.13
CA PRO A 57 -9.67 0.86 -13.20
C PRO A 57 -9.95 0.23 -11.82
N THR A 58 -11.23 0.09 -11.52
CA THR A 58 -11.71 -0.65 -10.35
C THR A 58 -12.43 -1.93 -10.73
N LYS A 59 -12.76 -2.10 -12.02
CA LYS A 59 -13.46 -3.27 -12.56
C LYS A 59 -12.71 -3.80 -13.77
N LYS A 60 -12.78 -5.11 -13.97
CA LYS A 60 -12.21 -5.75 -15.15
C LYS A 60 -12.84 -5.17 -16.42
N GLY A 61 -12.00 -4.79 -17.39
CA GLY A 61 -12.45 -4.24 -18.65
C GLY A 61 -12.77 -2.75 -18.64
N GLU A 62 -12.70 -2.09 -17.46
CA GLU A 62 -12.89 -0.64 -17.38
C GLU A 62 -11.74 0.08 -18.08
N ARG A 63 -12.09 1.04 -18.95
CA ARG A 63 -11.09 1.87 -19.61
C ARG A 63 -10.82 3.12 -18.80
N THR A 64 -9.56 3.36 -18.51
CA THR A 64 -9.10 4.54 -17.82
C THR A 64 -7.86 5.10 -18.50
N SER A 65 -7.42 6.27 -18.06
CA SER A 65 -6.20 6.90 -18.58
C SER A 65 -4.93 6.11 -18.26
N PHE A 66 -5.00 5.19 -17.33
CA PHE A 66 -3.87 4.38 -16.91
C PHE A 66 -4.35 3.00 -16.48
N GLN A 67 -3.68 1.96 -17.01
CA GLN A 67 -3.95 0.57 -16.63
C GLN A 67 -2.65 -0.12 -16.25
N MET A 68 -2.58 -0.57 -15.02
CA MET A 68 -1.43 -1.35 -14.54
C MET A 68 -1.64 -2.82 -14.90
N GLY A 69 -1.01 -3.26 -15.99
CA GLY A 69 -1.05 -4.65 -16.42
C GLY A 69 -2.43 -5.14 -16.87
N GLY A 70 -3.34 -4.23 -17.24
CA GLY A 70 -4.67 -4.58 -17.72
C GLY A 70 -5.62 -5.16 -16.67
N LYS A 71 -5.21 -5.18 -15.39
CA LYS A 71 -6.04 -5.68 -14.28
C LYS A 71 -6.61 -4.52 -13.46
N PRO A 72 -7.79 -4.69 -12.85
CA PRO A 72 -8.26 -3.75 -11.85
C PRO A 72 -7.26 -3.68 -10.70
N THR A 73 -6.80 -2.48 -10.39
CA THR A 73 -5.77 -2.29 -9.37
C THR A 73 -6.30 -1.70 -8.08
N LEU A 74 -7.55 -1.22 -8.11
CA LEU A 74 -8.13 -0.51 -6.97
C LEU A 74 -9.29 -1.29 -6.37
N THR A 75 -9.19 -1.51 -5.07
CA THR A 75 -10.29 -2.00 -4.23
C THR A 75 -10.40 -1.09 -3.02
N PHE A 76 -11.59 -0.99 -2.46
CA PHE A 76 -11.86 -0.13 -1.29
C PHE A 76 -12.38 -0.96 -0.12
N PRO A 77 -12.11 -0.57 1.11
CA PRO A 77 -11.21 0.52 1.53
C PRO A 77 -9.75 0.17 1.25
N ARG A 78 -8.91 1.18 1.10
CA ARG A 78 -7.48 0.97 0.83
C ARG A 78 -6.63 2.04 1.49
N ILE A 79 -5.38 1.69 1.76
CA ILE A 79 -4.34 2.62 2.19
C ILE A 79 -3.45 2.87 0.99
N GLN A 80 -3.37 4.12 0.54
CA GLN A 80 -2.60 4.49 -0.64
C GLN A 80 -1.17 4.90 -0.30
N GLY A 81 -0.34 4.97 -1.31
CA GLY A 81 1.01 5.43 -1.26
C GLY A 81 1.93 4.56 -2.11
N ALA A 82 2.86 5.19 -2.81
CA ALA A 82 3.82 4.50 -3.67
C ALA A 82 5.26 4.76 -3.24
N ASP A 83 5.54 5.92 -2.66
CA ASP A 83 6.88 6.31 -2.25
C ASP A 83 7.06 6.04 -0.77
N ILE A 84 7.74 4.96 -0.43
CA ILE A 84 7.83 4.44 0.94
C ILE A 84 9.27 4.14 1.30
N VAL A 85 9.75 4.73 2.40
CA VAL A 85 11.00 4.38 3.06
C VAL A 85 10.66 3.85 4.44
N GLY A 86 11.31 2.78 4.86
CA GLY A 86 11.05 2.22 6.18
C GLY A 86 12.06 1.17 6.60
N ARG A 87 11.80 0.56 7.75
CA ARG A 87 12.61 -0.53 8.33
C ARG A 87 11.81 -1.81 8.37
N VAL A 88 12.47 -2.89 8.08
CA VAL A 88 11.91 -4.23 8.27
C VAL A 88 11.78 -4.48 9.76
N VAL A 89 10.56 -4.81 10.22
CA VAL A 89 10.28 -5.11 11.63
C VAL A 89 9.80 -6.54 11.84
N ALA A 90 9.41 -7.24 10.78
CA ALA A 90 9.07 -8.66 10.84
C ALA A 90 9.31 -9.31 9.49
N ALA A 91 9.62 -10.60 9.51
CA ALA A 91 9.84 -11.42 8.32
C ALA A 91 8.81 -12.56 8.28
N GLY A 92 8.20 -12.77 7.12
CA GLY A 92 7.29 -13.88 6.88
C GLY A 92 8.05 -15.18 6.62
N GLU A 93 7.28 -16.25 6.42
CA GLU A 93 7.84 -17.57 6.14
C GLU A 93 8.76 -17.52 4.92
N GLY A 94 9.91 -18.16 5.03
CA GLY A 94 10.90 -18.22 3.94
C GLY A 94 11.82 -17.02 3.83
N VAL A 95 11.61 -15.99 4.65
CA VAL A 95 12.48 -14.81 4.69
C VAL A 95 13.37 -14.87 5.92
N SER A 96 14.67 -14.61 5.73
CA SER A 96 15.62 -14.61 6.86
C SER A 96 15.27 -13.51 7.87
N GLU A 97 15.22 -13.86 9.16
CA GLU A 97 15.04 -12.90 10.25
C GLU A 97 16.22 -11.94 10.39
N ALA A 98 17.37 -12.26 9.78
CA ALA A 98 18.52 -11.36 9.73
C ALA A 98 18.20 -10.04 8.99
N ARG A 99 17.14 -10.02 8.19
CA ARG A 99 16.67 -8.81 7.51
C ARG A 99 15.95 -7.82 8.41
N ILE A 100 15.54 -8.23 9.59
CA ILE A 100 14.90 -7.34 10.56
C ILE A 100 15.90 -6.24 10.96
N GLY A 101 15.47 -4.97 10.88
CA GLY A 101 16.31 -3.79 11.09
C GLY A 101 16.84 -3.17 9.80
N GLU A 102 16.74 -3.86 8.67
CA GLU A 102 17.16 -3.37 7.36
C GLU A 102 16.30 -2.18 6.95
N ARG A 103 16.95 -1.09 6.49
CA ARG A 103 16.27 0.10 6.00
C ARG A 103 16.29 0.10 4.48
N GLY A 104 15.18 0.46 3.86
CA GLY A 104 15.11 0.47 2.42
C GLY A 104 14.03 1.38 1.86
N LEU A 105 14.17 1.65 0.58
CA LEU A 105 13.19 2.30 -0.26
C LEU A 105 12.45 1.20 -1.03
N LEU A 106 11.13 1.22 -1.00
CA LEU A 106 10.33 0.21 -1.68
C LEU A 106 10.19 0.54 -3.17
N ASP A 107 10.31 -0.50 -3.99
CA ASP A 107 10.04 -0.39 -5.42
C ASP A 107 8.53 -0.56 -5.66
N PHE A 108 7.87 0.51 -6.08
CA PHE A 108 6.43 0.52 -6.31
C PHE A 108 5.99 -0.30 -7.53
N ASN A 109 6.93 -0.73 -8.38
CA ASN A 109 6.63 -1.57 -9.53
C ASN A 109 6.56 -3.07 -9.20
N LEU A 110 6.75 -3.42 -7.93
CA LEU A 110 6.70 -4.80 -7.48
C LEU A 110 5.24 -5.23 -7.24
N TYR A 111 4.86 -6.34 -7.86
CA TYR A 111 3.52 -6.92 -7.71
C TYR A 111 3.65 -8.29 -7.06
N ALA A 112 2.81 -8.54 -6.04
CA ALA A 112 2.90 -9.75 -5.23
C ALA A 112 2.50 -11.03 -5.97
N ASP A 113 1.71 -10.90 -7.01
CA ASP A 113 1.12 -12.02 -7.75
C ASP A 113 1.76 -12.29 -9.11
N ARG A 114 2.96 -11.85 -9.28
CA ARG A 114 3.73 -12.12 -10.51
C ARG A 114 4.10 -13.58 -10.66
#